data_90a60dba0acbf660f127c8760e7f41ab
#
_entry.id   90a60dba0acbf660f127c8760e7f41ab
#
_cell.length_a   1.000
_cell.length_b   1.000
_cell.length_c   1.000
_cell.angle_alpha   90.00
_cell.angle_beta   90.00
_cell.angle_gamma   90.00
#
_symmetry.space_group_name_H-M   'P 1'
#
loop_
_entity.id
_entity.type
_entity.pdbx_description
1 polymer ?
#
loop_
_entity_poly.entity_id
_entity_poly.type
_entity_poly.pdbx_seq_one_letter_code
_entity_poly.pdbx_strand_id
1 'polypeptide(L)'
;DSWGVVFMMVTDAWAAEPANYDESAVRSFTLPDVLAGPDGRPAASAEDWRTTSRPHQLRLLETSVYGRRLPAVAVRVVGDVDRAAAILADGMDAIRLQARLRLGDGPQALTTDVLIYLPRAERPVPVFLHLNFKGNQAEHPDPGIRLCHAWLPDDAKNGIVDHRATEASRATLERRWPIEKLLARGYGAATACYGDVFPDRPDGRAASALVSLGRPVDGDLPADEPRFEEQPFLIA
;
A
#
# COMPACT_ATOMS: atom_id res chain seq x y z
N ASP A 1 -46.15 1.07 -36.44
CA ASP A 1 -45.36 0.12 -35.61
C ASP A 1 -44.30 0.90 -34.87
N SER A 2 -44.61 1.28 -33.63
CA SER A 2 -43.71 2.02 -32.75
C SER A 2 -43.01 1.05 -31.80
N TRP A 3 -41.68 0.93 -31.96
CA TRP A 3 -40.84 0.21 -31.02
C TRP A 3 -40.49 1.15 -29.86
N GLY A 4 -41.13 0.93 -28.71
CA GLY A 4 -40.78 1.61 -27.47
C GLY A 4 -39.50 1.03 -26.91
N VAL A 5 -38.44 1.82 -26.85
CA VAL A 5 -37.21 1.49 -26.11
C VAL A 5 -37.48 1.73 -24.63
N VAL A 6 -37.57 0.65 -23.87
CA VAL A 6 -37.62 0.69 -22.40
C VAL A 6 -36.19 0.92 -21.90
N PHE A 7 -35.90 2.14 -21.47
CA PHE A 7 -34.71 2.43 -20.68
C PHE A 7 -34.90 1.86 -19.28
N MET A 8 -34.30 0.73 -19.01
CA MET A 8 -34.17 0.21 -17.65
C MET A 8 -33.09 1.03 -16.97
N MET A 9 -33.48 2.01 -16.14
CA MET A 9 -32.55 2.65 -15.20
C MET A 9 -32.13 1.59 -14.21
N VAL A 10 -30.90 1.11 -14.33
CA VAL A 10 -30.23 0.39 -13.26
C VAL A 10 -29.88 1.45 -12.23
N THR A 11 -30.70 1.59 -11.22
CA THR A 11 -30.37 2.40 -10.04
C THR A 11 -29.21 1.74 -9.33
N ASP A 12 -28.18 2.55 -9.05
CA ASP A 12 -27.00 2.19 -8.25
C ASP A 12 -27.42 1.58 -6.91
N ALA A 13 -27.50 0.27 -6.85
CA ALA A 13 -27.84 -0.48 -5.64
C ALA A 13 -26.59 -0.84 -4.81
N TRP A 14 -25.53 -0.01 -4.88
CA TRP A 14 -24.35 -0.13 -4.04
C TRP A 14 -24.22 1.07 -3.08
N ALA A 15 -25.32 1.50 -2.48
CA ALA A 15 -25.20 2.23 -1.24
C ALA A 15 -24.68 1.24 -0.19
N ALA A 16 -23.38 1.30 0.11
CA ALA A 16 -22.82 0.53 1.19
C ALA A 16 -23.65 0.75 2.44
N GLU A 17 -24.14 -0.32 3.06
CA GLU A 17 -24.86 -0.20 4.33
C GLU A 17 -23.96 0.56 5.32
N PRO A 18 -24.53 1.47 6.11
CA PRO A 18 -23.74 2.23 7.08
C PRO A 18 -23.05 1.25 8.02
N ALA A 19 -21.78 1.51 8.31
CA ALA A 19 -20.99 0.68 9.21
C ALA A 19 -21.71 0.55 10.57
N ASN A 20 -21.82 -0.68 11.05
CA ASN A 20 -22.40 -0.94 12.37
C ASN A 20 -21.33 -0.71 13.46
N TYR A 21 -21.57 0.24 14.34
CA TYR A 21 -20.69 0.55 15.48
C TYR A 21 -21.23 -0.01 16.82
N ASP A 22 -22.28 -0.83 16.79
CA ASP A 22 -22.81 -1.48 17.98
C ASP A 22 -21.99 -2.73 18.33
N GLU A 23 -21.12 -2.60 19.30
CA GLU A 23 -20.28 -3.70 19.80
C GLU A 23 -21.12 -4.88 20.33
N SER A 24 -22.36 -4.64 20.78
CA SER A 24 -23.24 -5.71 21.26
C SER A 24 -23.72 -6.64 20.15
N ALA A 25 -23.69 -6.17 18.91
CA ALA A 25 -24.02 -6.96 17.72
C ALA A 25 -22.88 -7.86 17.24
N VAL A 26 -21.68 -7.70 17.78
CA VAL A 26 -20.52 -8.56 17.46
C VAL A 26 -20.75 -9.95 18.02
N ARG A 27 -20.74 -10.96 17.17
CA ARG A 27 -20.87 -12.35 17.61
C ARG A 27 -19.70 -12.77 18.48
N SER A 28 -19.95 -13.55 19.52
CA SER A 28 -18.88 -14.16 20.31
C SER A 28 -17.97 -14.99 19.40
N PHE A 29 -16.68 -14.81 19.53
CA PHE A 29 -15.66 -15.56 18.82
C PHE A 29 -14.50 -15.90 19.74
N THR A 30 -13.76 -16.95 19.39
CA THR A 30 -12.52 -17.32 20.07
C THR A 30 -11.36 -17.04 19.12
N LEU A 31 -10.35 -16.31 19.60
CA LEU A 31 -9.15 -16.08 18.80
C LEU A 31 -8.41 -17.40 18.59
N PRO A 32 -7.93 -17.68 17.38
CA PRO A 32 -7.06 -18.81 17.11
C PRO A 32 -5.79 -18.72 17.96
N ASP A 33 -5.31 -19.85 18.47
CA ASP A 33 -4.03 -19.89 19.18
C ASP A 33 -2.89 -19.66 18.17
N VAL A 34 -2.18 -18.56 18.32
CA VAL A 34 -1.04 -18.19 17.47
C VAL A 34 0.10 -19.21 17.53
N LEU A 35 0.18 -20.01 18.60
CA LEU A 35 1.17 -21.07 18.75
C LEU A 35 0.74 -22.41 18.13
N ALA A 36 -0.53 -22.53 17.70
CA ALA A 36 -1.04 -23.78 17.16
C ALA A 36 -0.32 -24.20 15.86
N GLY A 37 0.03 -25.46 15.80
CA GLY A 37 0.51 -26.12 14.60
C GLY A 37 -0.62 -26.66 13.72
N PRO A 38 -0.31 -27.40 12.63
CA PRO A 38 -1.29 -27.95 11.71
C PRO A 38 -2.22 -29.00 12.36
N ASP A 39 -1.84 -29.57 13.49
CA ASP A 39 -2.65 -30.51 14.28
C ASP A 39 -3.50 -29.81 15.37
N GLY A 40 -3.50 -28.48 15.40
CA GLY A 40 -4.19 -27.66 16.39
C GLY A 40 -3.54 -27.60 17.78
N ARG A 41 -2.38 -28.24 17.97
CA ARG A 41 -1.65 -28.21 19.25
C ARG A 41 -0.69 -27.06 19.30
N PRO A 42 -0.53 -26.40 20.46
CA PRO A 42 0.46 -25.35 20.61
C PRO A 42 1.88 -25.92 20.53
N ALA A 43 2.80 -25.13 19.98
CA ALA A 43 4.22 -25.46 19.92
C ALA A 43 4.79 -25.74 21.30
N ALA A 44 5.49 -26.85 21.44
CA ALA A 44 6.09 -27.27 22.73
C ALA A 44 7.41 -26.54 23.03
N SER A 45 8.05 -25.95 22.00
CA SER A 45 9.33 -25.24 22.15
C SER A 45 9.46 -24.14 21.10
N ALA A 46 10.43 -23.22 21.28
CA ALA A 46 10.78 -22.22 20.26
C ALA A 46 11.24 -22.84 18.93
N GLU A 47 11.88 -24.03 18.99
CA GLU A 47 12.27 -24.73 17.78
C GLU A 47 11.07 -25.32 17.04
N ASP A 48 10.16 -25.97 17.77
CA ASP A 48 8.91 -26.50 17.22
C ASP A 48 8.06 -25.38 16.61
N TRP A 49 7.97 -24.21 17.27
CA TRP A 49 7.29 -23.07 16.70
C TRP A 49 7.94 -22.61 15.38
N ARG A 50 9.28 -22.49 15.31
CA ARG A 50 9.99 -22.04 14.11
C ARG A 50 9.86 -23.01 12.94
N THR A 51 9.88 -24.30 13.21
CA THR A 51 9.90 -25.34 12.18
C THR A 51 8.52 -25.85 11.77
N THR A 52 7.53 -25.76 12.67
CA THR A 52 6.18 -26.35 12.46
C THR A 52 5.09 -25.29 12.51
N SER A 53 4.88 -24.63 13.65
CA SER A 53 3.71 -23.75 13.82
C SER A 53 3.82 -22.47 13.00
N ARG A 54 4.97 -21.79 12.98
CA ARG A 54 5.17 -20.58 12.19
C ARG A 54 4.96 -20.78 10.68
N PRO A 55 5.54 -21.80 10.03
CA PRO A 55 5.24 -22.07 8.62
C PRO A 55 3.75 -22.36 8.36
N HIS A 56 3.08 -23.03 9.29
CA HIS A 56 1.64 -23.25 9.20
C HIS A 56 0.85 -21.94 9.26
N GLN A 57 1.12 -21.08 10.25
CA GLN A 57 0.46 -19.78 10.40
C GLN A 57 0.70 -18.88 9.17
N LEU A 58 1.93 -18.82 8.67
CA LEU A 58 2.24 -18.06 7.45
C LEU A 58 1.42 -18.56 6.25
N ARG A 59 1.29 -19.86 6.09
CA ARG A 59 0.49 -20.46 5.02
C ARG A 59 -0.99 -20.09 5.14
N LEU A 60 -1.55 -20.11 6.35
CA LEU A 60 -2.93 -19.66 6.58
C LEU A 60 -3.11 -18.19 6.19
N LEU A 61 -2.18 -17.33 6.57
CA LEU A 61 -2.21 -15.91 6.20
C LEU A 61 -2.07 -15.72 4.69
N GLU A 62 -1.18 -16.48 4.04
CA GLU A 62 -0.98 -16.42 2.59
C GLU A 62 -2.20 -16.92 1.80
N THR A 63 -2.92 -17.93 2.30
CA THR A 63 -4.05 -18.51 1.58
C THR A 63 -5.38 -17.84 1.89
N SER A 64 -5.53 -17.25 3.07
CA SER A 64 -6.84 -16.77 3.56
C SER A 64 -6.92 -15.24 3.74
N VAL A 65 -5.78 -14.53 3.76
CA VAL A 65 -5.78 -13.09 4.08
C VAL A 65 -5.01 -12.27 3.05
N TYR A 66 -3.71 -12.53 2.88
CA TYR A 66 -2.83 -11.66 2.10
C TYR A 66 -2.54 -12.14 0.68
N GLY A 67 -2.88 -13.37 0.34
CA GLY A 67 -2.43 -14.01 -0.89
C GLY A 67 -0.96 -14.45 -0.82
N ARG A 68 -0.54 -15.23 -1.79
CA ARG A 68 0.85 -15.70 -1.88
C ARG A 68 1.77 -14.58 -2.32
N ARG A 69 2.95 -14.51 -1.72
CA ARG A 69 4.00 -13.58 -2.12
C ARG A 69 4.32 -13.75 -3.61
N LEU A 70 4.33 -12.63 -4.33
CA LEU A 70 4.75 -12.61 -5.73
C LEU A 70 6.26 -12.94 -5.86
N PRO A 71 6.68 -13.52 -7.00
CA PRO A 71 8.10 -13.66 -7.31
C PRO A 71 8.82 -12.32 -7.22
N ALA A 72 10.09 -12.35 -6.84
CA ALA A 72 10.92 -11.16 -6.88
C ALA A 72 11.03 -10.63 -8.32
N VAL A 73 10.90 -9.33 -8.49
CA VAL A 73 11.03 -8.66 -9.77
C VAL A 73 12.24 -7.75 -9.78
N ALA A 74 12.73 -7.45 -10.97
CA ALA A 74 13.78 -6.46 -11.14
C ALA A 74 13.27 -5.08 -10.68
N VAL A 75 14.06 -4.43 -9.83
CA VAL A 75 13.81 -3.04 -9.41
C VAL A 75 14.97 -2.20 -9.89
N ARG A 76 14.68 -1.13 -10.61
CA ARG A 76 15.70 -0.24 -11.20
C ARG A 76 15.35 1.21 -10.93
N VAL A 77 16.36 2.01 -10.65
CA VAL A 77 16.21 3.48 -10.63
C VAL A 77 16.12 3.97 -12.08
N VAL A 78 15.15 4.83 -12.35
CA VAL A 78 14.93 5.45 -13.67
C VAL A 78 15.27 6.92 -13.59
N GLY A 79 16.20 7.36 -14.43
CA GLY A 79 16.70 8.73 -14.40
C GLY A 79 17.60 9.01 -13.19
N ASP A 80 17.78 10.29 -12.90
CA ASP A 80 18.63 10.74 -11.81
C ASP A 80 17.89 10.71 -10.48
N VAL A 81 18.65 10.38 -9.42
CA VAL A 81 18.18 10.56 -8.03
C VAL A 81 18.31 12.02 -7.67
N ASP A 82 17.18 12.68 -7.41
CA ASP A 82 17.15 14.03 -6.88
C ASP A 82 17.62 14.00 -5.42
N ARG A 83 18.75 14.65 -5.15
CA ARG A 83 19.32 14.77 -3.81
C ARG A 83 19.46 16.23 -3.44
N ALA A 84 18.75 16.66 -2.42
CA ALA A 84 18.75 18.02 -1.94
C ALA A 84 18.97 18.11 -0.42
N ALA A 85 19.56 19.19 0.04
CA ALA A 85 19.46 19.56 1.44
C ALA A 85 18.02 19.98 1.74
N ALA A 86 17.52 19.58 2.89
CA ALA A 86 16.22 20.00 3.39
C ALA A 86 16.37 20.52 4.81
N ILE A 87 15.62 21.57 5.12
CA ILE A 87 15.48 22.09 6.48
C ILE A 87 14.04 21.77 6.90
N LEU A 88 13.92 20.91 7.88
CA LEU A 88 12.65 20.48 8.42
C LEU A 88 12.23 21.37 9.60
N ALA A 89 11.15 20.99 10.28
CA ALA A 89 10.69 21.74 11.45
C ALA A 89 11.80 21.95 12.49
N ASP A 90 11.71 23.04 13.22
CA ASP A 90 12.70 23.44 14.25
C ASP A 90 14.15 23.60 13.73
N GLY A 91 14.32 23.84 12.41
CA GLY A 91 15.63 24.04 11.79
C GLY A 91 16.46 22.75 11.66
N MET A 92 15.82 21.58 11.71
CA MET A 92 16.52 20.30 11.57
C MET A 92 17.08 20.11 10.16
N ASP A 93 18.40 19.98 10.06
CA ASP A 93 19.07 19.63 8.82
C ASP A 93 18.83 18.18 8.42
N ALA A 94 18.38 17.98 7.19
CA ALA A 94 18.13 16.69 6.62
C ALA A 94 18.63 16.60 5.17
N ILE A 95 18.64 15.40 4.63
CA ILE A 95 18.86 15.12 3.20
C ILE A 95 17.56 14.55 2.66
N ARG A 96 16.97 15.21 1.67
CA ARG A 96 15.87 14.65 0.89
C ARG A 96 16.42 13.94 -0.34
N LEU A 97 15.95 12.72 -0.56
CA LEU A 97 16.18 11.96 -1.78
C LEU A 97 14.83 11.65 -2.43
N GLN A 98 14.75 11.79 -3.74
CA GLN A 98 13.62 11.35 -4.51
C GLN A 98 14.12 10.54 -5.70
N ALA A 99 13.64 9.31 -5.81
CA ALA A 99 13.99 8.40 -6.89
C ALA A 99 12.73 7.85 -7.54
N ARG A 100 12.75 7.73 -8.86
CA ARG A 100 11.73 6.96 -9.57
C ARG A 100 12.24 5.54 -9.74
N LEU A 101 11.45 4.58 -9.27
CA LEU A 101 11.73 3.17 -9.41
C LEU A 101 10.86 2.57 -10.52
N ARG A 102 11.45 1.71 -11.32
CA ARG A 102 10.74 0.83 -12.25
C ARG A 102 10.71 -0.57 -11.65
N LEU A 103 9.51 -1.13 -11.57
CA LEU A 103 9.23 -2.45 -11.03
C LEU A 103 8.90 -3.40 -12.19
N GLY A 104 9.72 -4.42 -12.37
CA GLY A 104 9.59 -5.37 -13.47
C GLY A 104 10.20 -4.88 -14.79
N ASP A 105 10.18 -5.74 -15.77
CA ASP A 105 10.67 -5.52 -17.13
C ASP A 105 9.51 -5.57 -18.15
N GLY A 106 9.73 -4.99 -19.35
CA GLY A 106 8.71 -5.02 -20.39
C GLY A 106 7.71 -3.86 -20.37
N PRO A 107 6.69 -3.91 -21.26
CA PRO A 107 5.80 -2.77 -21.50
C PRO A 107 4.81 -2.49 -20.36
N GLN A 108 4.55 -3.46 -19.51
CA GLN A 108 3.63 -3.34 -18.36
C GLN A 108 4.35 -3.05 -17.05
N ALA A 109 5.66 -2.80 -17.08
CA ALA A 109 6.40 -2.45 -15.87
C ALA A 109 5.84 -1.16 -15.25
N LEU A 110 5.65 -1.17 -13.94
CA LEU A 110 5.17 -0.01 -13.20
C LEU A 110 6.31 0.91 -12.79
N THR A 111 5.96 2.15 -12.51
CA THR A 111 6.88 3.10 -11.88
C THR A 111 6.25 3.64 -10.61
N THR A 112 7.07 3.83 -9.60
CA THR A 112 6.69 4.49 -8.35
C THR A 112 7.77 5.50 -7.95
N ASP A 113 7.34 6.61 -7.37
CA ASP A 113 8.26 7.61 -6.83
C ASP A 113 8.47 7.34 -5.34
N VAL A 114 9.72 7.15 -4.94
CA VAL A 114 10.11 6.99 -3.54
C VAL A 114 10.68 8.30 -3.02
N LEU A 115 10.18 8.75 -1.89
CA LEU A 115 10.70 9.87 -1.11
C LEU A 115 11.44 9.31 0.10
N ILE A 116 12.64 9.82 0.37
CA ILE A 116 13.44 9.44 1.53
C ILE A 116 13.96 10.68 2.21
N TYR A 117 13.77 10.78 3.50
CA TYR A 117 14.48 11.74 4.36
C TYR A 117 15.49 11.02 5.23
N LEU A 118 16.72 11.54 5.26
CA LEU A 118 17.81 11.02 6.08
C LEU A 118 18.32 12.14 6.99
N PRO A 119 18.65 11.85 8.26
CA PRO A 119 19.42 12.77 9.07
C PRO A 119 20.83 12.93 8.49
N ARG A 120 21.49 14.05 8.79
CA ARG A 120 22.91 14.16 8.51
C ARG A 120 23.67 13.23 9.46
N ALA A 121 24.28 12.20 8.92
CA ALA A 121 25.02 11.20 9.67
C ALA A 121 26.28 10.79 8.90
N GLU A 122 27.34 10.45 9.64
CA GLU A 122 28.60 9.94 9.07
C GLU A 122 28.52 8.46 8.68
N ARG A 123 27.52 7.75 9.18
CA ARG A 123 27.32 6.32 8.97
C ARG A 123 25.92 6.04 8.40
N PRO A 124 25.74 4.91 7.70
CA PRO A 124 24.41 4.47 7.30
C PRO A 124 23.46 4.39 8.50
N VAL A 125 22.22 4.83 8.30
CA VAL A 125 21.17 4.79 9.31
C VAL A 125 20.09 3.81 8.90
N PRO A 126 19.43 3.15 9.86
CA PRO A 126 18.25 2.34 9.54
C PRO A 126 17.12 3.25 9.06
N VAL A 127 16.30 2.74 8.13
CA VAL A 127 15.22 3.48 7.48
C VAL A 127 13.91 2.77 7.71
N PHE A 128 12.89 3.50 8.17
CA PHE A 128 11.51 3.05 8.13
C PHE A 128 10.92 3.33 6.75
N LEU A 129 10.27 2.34 6.16
CA LEU A 129 9.55 2.47 4.89
C LEU A 129 8.07 2.19 5.12
N HIS A 130 7.21 3.07 4.56
CA HIS A 130 5.77 2.79 4.50
C HIS A 130 5.18 3.16 3.13
N LEU A 131 3.99 2.67 2.86
CA LEU A 131 3.19 3.08 1.72
C LEU A 131 2.14 4.10 2.17
N ASN A 132 2.09 5.25 1.50
CA ASN A 132 1.08 6.28 1.74
C ASN A 132 -0.07 6.20 0.74
N PHE A 133 -1.22 6.81 1.07
CA PHE A 133 -2.45 6.72 0.28
C PHE A 133 -2.77 7.98 -0.54
N LYS A 134 -2.05 9.09 -0.35
CA LYS A 134 -2.38 10.38 -0.96
C LYS A 134 -1.19 11.00 -1.69
N GLY A 135 -0.11 10.25 -1.86
CA GLY A 135 1.12 10.71 -2.49
C GLY A 135 2.14 11.26 -1.51
N ASN A 136 3.39 11.22 -1.92
CA ASN A 136 4.53 11.58 -1.07
C ASN A 136 4.47 13.02 -0.54
N GLN A 137 3.92 13.95 -1.31
CA GLN A 137 3.73 15.34 -0.91
C GLN A 137 2.76 15.50 0.27
N ALA A 138 1.86 14.53 0.49
CA ALA A 138 0.93 14.60 1.60
C ALA A 138 1.59 14.36 2.97
N GLU A 139 2.78 13.78 2.99
CA GLU A 139 3.49 13.39 4.21
C GLU A 139 4.27 14.53 4.86
N HIS A 140 4.62 15.59 4.11
CA HIS A 140 5.43 16.69 4.63
C HIS A 140 5.19 18.00 3.83
N PRO A 141 5.28 19.19 4.46
CA PRO A 141 5.07 20.47 3.80
C PRO A 141 6.21 20.93 2.86
N ASP A 142 7.35 20.23 2.82
CA ASP A 142 8.48 20.58 1.95
C ASP A 142 8.03 20.76 0.49
N PRO A 143 8.13 21.99 -0.08
CA PRO A 143 7.69 22.25 -1.45
C PRO A 143 8.54 21.53 -2.51
N GLY A 144 9.71 21.04 -2.14
CA GLY A 144 10.57 20.27 -3.03
C GLY A 144 10.12 18.83 -3.24
N ILE A 145 9.12 18.33 -2.51
CA ILE A 145 8.57 17.01 -2.76
C ILE A 145 7.74 17.05 -4.05
N ARG A 146 7.97 16.08 -4.96
CA ARG A 146 7.21 15.95 -6.20
C ARG A 146 5.75 15.58 -5.90
N LEU A 147 4.81 16.16 -6.65
CA LEU A 147 3.41 15.74 -6.59
C LEU A 147 3.25 14.32 -7.14
N CYS A 148 2.40 13.55 -6.51
CA CYS A 148 2.05 12.21 -6.95
C CYS A 148 1.30 12.26 -8.29
N HIS A 149 1.66 11.36 -9.20
CA HIS A 149 1.01 11.21 -10.50
C HIS A 149 0.05 10.00 -10.55
N ALA A 150 -0.02 9.22 -9.47
CA ALA A 150 -0.98 8.12 -9.38
C ALA A 150 -2.43 8.62 -9.48
N TRP A 151 -3.32 7.72 -9.87
CA TRP A 151 -4.74 7.91 -9.67
C TRP A 151 -5.04 7.83 -8.16
N LEU A 152 -5.75 8.82 -7.64
CA LEU A 152 -6.15 8.90 -6.24
C LEU A 152 -7.66 9.09 -6.14
N PRO A 153 -8.35 8.51 -5.14
CA PRO A 153 -9.74 8.84 -4.88
C PRO A 153 -9.92 10.35 -4.66
N ASP A 154 -10.95 10.95 -5.24
CA ASP A 154 -11.23 12.37 -5.08
C ASP A 154 -11.44 12.74 -3.61
N ASP A 155 -10.75 13.78 -3.19
CA ASP A 155 -10.82 14.34 -1.85
C ASP A 155 -10.48 15.84 -1.92
N ALA A 156 -11.40 16.61 -2.45
CA ALA A 156 -11.22 18.05 -2.68
C ALA A 156 -10.82 18.80 -1.40
N LYS A 157 -11.32 18.36 -0.24
CA LYS A 157 -10.98 18.94 1.06
C LYS A 157 -9.47 18.80 1.37
N ASN A 158 -8.84 17.74 0.90
CA ASN A 158 -7.42 17.46 1.08
C ASN A 158 -6.62 17.64 -0.22
N GLY A 159 -7.12 18.46 -1.16
CA GLY A 159 -6.39 18.86 -2.36
C GLY A 159 -6.22 17.78 -3.42
N ILE A 160 -7.09 16.76 -3.45
CA ILE A 160 -7.15 15.78 -4.53
C ILE A 160 -8.38 16.09 -5.37
N VAL A 161 -8.15 16.51 -6.63
CA VAL A 161 -9.19 16.98 -7.55
C VAL A 161 -8.99 16.26 -8.89
N ASP A 162 -10.07 15.79 -9.50
CA ASP A 162 -10.05 15.03 -10.74
C ASP A 162 -9.05 13.84 -10.68
N HIS A 163 -9.05 13.15 -9.55
CA HIS A 163 -8.17 12.01 -9.26
C HIS A 163 -6.67 12.34 -9.28
N ARG A 164 -6.30 13.59 -9.04
CA ARG A 164 -4.91 14.07 -9.05
C ARG A 164 -4.58 14.88 -7.81
N ALA A 165 -3.36 14.66 -7.31
CA ALA A 165 -2.80 15.49 -6.25
C ALA A 165 -2.54 16.92 -6.78
N THR A 166 -2.90 17.92 -5.96
CA THR A 166 -2.57 19.33 -6.18
C THR A 166 -1.65 19.84 -5.09
N GLU A 167 -1.15 21.07 -5.22
CA GLU A 167 -0.33 21.71 -4.17
C GLU A 167 -1.06 21.79 -2.82
N ALA A 168 -2.40 21.87 -2.83
CA ALA A 168 -3.21 21.88 -1.63
C ALA A 168 -3.21 20.54 -0.87
N SER A 169 -2.70 19.46 -1.49
CA SER A 169 -2.58 18.16 -0.84
C SER A 169 -1.33 18.02 0.05
N ARG A 170 -0.40 19.01 0.03
CA ARG A 170 0.82 18.96 0.86
C ARG A 170 0.50 18.91 2.34
N ALA A 171 1.26 18.07 3.06
CA ALA A 171 1.18 17.90 4.52
C ALA A 171 -0.18 17.43 5.08
N THR A 172 -1.12 17.02 4.23
CA THR A 172 -2.44 16.57 4.71
C THR A 172 -2.39 15.28 5.54
N LEU A 173 -1.26 14.56 5.49
CA LEU A 173 -0.99 13.33 6.25
C LEU A 173 0.22 13.43 7.19
N GLU A 174 0.83 14.61 7.40
CA GLU A 174 2.06 14.76 8.18
C GLU A 174 2.01 14.14 9.58
N ARG A 175 0.83 14.12 10.21
CA ARG A 175 0.64 13.52 11.54
C ARG A 175 0.73 12.00 11.54
N ARG A 176 0.52 11.35 10.39
CA ARG A 176 0.55 9.89 10.29
C ARG A 176 1.96 9.35 10.18
N TRP A 177 2.86 10.15 9.60
CA TRP A 177 4.25 9.76 9.39
C TRP A 177 5.20 10.83 9.94
N PRO A 178 5.55 10.76 11.21
CA PRO A 178 6.29 11.80 11.90
C PRO A 178 7.79 11.80 11.51
N ILE A 179 8.11 12.31 10.33
CA ILE A 179 9.45 12.30 9.72
C ILE A 179 10.47 12.87 10.68
N GLU A 180 10.24 14.07 11.25
CA GLU A 180 11.17 14.75 12.15
C GLU A 180 11.47 13.91 13.40
N LYS A 181 10.45 13.24 13.95
CA LYS A 181 10.64 12.39 15.14
C LYS A 181 11.50 11.17 14.84
N LEU A 182 11.43 10.62 13.62
CA LEU A 182 12.29 9.53 13.19
C LEU A 182 13.72 10.01 13.01
N LEU A 183 13.91 11.11 12.31
CA LEU A 183 15.25 11.68 12.06
C LEU A 183 15.94 12.11 13.34
N ALA A 184 15.21 12.73 14.28
CA ALA A 184 15.75 13.13 15.59
C ALA A 184 16.25 11.93 16.43
N ARG A 185 15.77 10.73 16.11
CA ARG A 185 16.22 9.48 16.75
C ARG A 185 17.28 8.73 15.94
N GLY A 186 17.80 9.34 14.87
CA GLY A 186 18.84 8.76 14.02
C GLY A 186 18.33 7.74 13.00
N TYR A 187 17.03 7.73 12.71
CA TYR A 187 16.44 6.91 11.65
C TYR A 187 16.21 7.73 10.39
N GLY A 188 16.22 7.09 9.24
CA GLY A 188 15.64 7.63 8.03
C GLY A 188 14.15 7.31 7.92
N ALA A 189 13.42 8.09 7.12
CA ALA A 189 12.02 7.89 6.78
C ALA A 189 11.87 7.78 5.27
N ALA A 190 11.25 6.73 4.78
CA ALA A 190 10.99 6.50 3.37
C ALA A 190 9.51 6.22 3.11
N THR A 191 8.99 6.72 2.01
CA THR A 191 7.60 6.51 1.63
C THR A 191 7.43 6.44 0.11
N ALA A 192 6.42 5.70 -0.34
CA ALA A 192 5.98 5.64 -1.72
C ALA A 192 4.44 5.64 -1.77
N CYS A 193 3.88 6.11 -2.89
CA CYS A 193 2.43 6.12 -3.03
C CYS A 193 1.91 4.72 -3.35
N TYR A 194 0.99 4.22 -2.52
CA TYR A 194 0.30 2.96 -2.74
C TYR A 194 -0.40 2.92 -4.11
N GLY A 195 -1.03 4.03 -4.52
CA GLY A 195 -1.73 4.14 -5.79
C GLY A 195 -0.88 3.94 -7.04
N ASP A 196 0.46 4.09 -6.94
CA ASP A 196 1.38 3.75 -8.03
C ASP A 196 1.47 2.23 -8.25
N VAL A 197 1.22 1.45 -7.19
CA VAL A 197 1.35 -0.02 -7.19
C VAL A 197 0.00 -0.69 -7.40
N PHE A 198 -1.03 -0.16 -6.75
CA PHE A 198 -2.40 -0.64 -6.87
C PHE A 198 -3.39 0.53 -6.78
N PRO A 199 -3.92 1.03 -7.90
CA PRO A 199 -4.91 2.10 -7.89
C PRO A 199 -6.19 1.69 -7.14
N ASP A 200 -6.60 2.49 -6.17
CA ASP A 200 -7.80 2.24 -5.34
C ASP A 200 -9.09 2.64 -6.07
N ARG A 201 -9.44 1.85 -7.07
CA ARG A 201 -10.63 2.01 -7.92
C ARG A 201 -11.15 0.65 -8.40
N PRO A 202 -12.40 0.55 -8.84
CA PRO A 202 -13.01 -0.75 -9.21
C PRO A 202 -12.23 -1.55 -10.26
N ASP A 203 -11.61 -0.86 -11.25
CA ASP A 203 -10.77 -1.47 -12.30
C ASP A 203 -9.26 -1.42 -11.98
N GLY A 204 -8.89 -1.01 -10.76
CA GLY A 204 -7.51 -0.83 -10.34
C GLY A 204 -6.64 -2.08 -10.46
N ARG A 205 -7.23 -3.27 -10.33
CA ARG A 205 -6.53 -4.54 -10.50
C ARG A 205 -5.85 -4.63 -11.86
N ALA A 206 -6.53 -4.25 -12.96
CA ALA A 206 -5.99 -4.30 -14.30
C ALA A 206 -4.77 -3.38 -14.51
N ALA A 207 -4.68 -2.31 -13.73
CA ALA A 207 -3.58 -1.35 -13.76
C ALA A 207 -2.57 -1.56 -12.60
N SER A 208 -2.68 -2.65 -11.86
CA SER A 208 -1.88 -2.89 -10.67
C SER A 208 -0.58 -3.64 -10.94
N ALA A 209 0.28 -3.66 -9.93
CA ALA A 209 1.48 -4.48 -9.89
C ALA A 209 1.21 -5.96 -10.13
N LEU A 210 0.04 -6.47 -9.75
CA LEU A 210 -0.31 -7.87 -9.96
C LEU A 210 -0.23 -8.24 -11.43
N VAL A 211 -0.81 -7.43 -12.32
CA VAL A 211 -0.78 -7.66 -13.77
C VAL A 211 0.62 -7.43 -14.34
N SER A 212 1.27 -6.34 -13.91
CA SER A 212 2.64 -6.03 -14.34
C SER A 212 3.66 -7.10 -13.95
N LEU A 213 3.37 -7.86 -12.90
CA LEU A 213 4.20 -8.95 -12.40
C LEU A 213 3.75 -10.33 -12.91
N GLY A 214 2.87 -10.35 -13.92
CA GLY A 214 2.46 -11.57 -14.63
C GLY A 214 1.31 -12.34 -14.02
N ARG A 215 0.54 -11.75 -13.08
CA ARG A 215 -0.71 -12.35 -12.66
C ARG A 215 -1.85 -11.95 -13.60
N PRO A 216 -2.60 -12.92 -14.13
CA PRO A 216 -3.73 -12.64 -15.02
C PRO A 216 -4.81 -11.82 -14.31
N VAL A 217 -5.50 -10.98 -15.08
CA VAL A 217 -6.62 -10.16 -14.57
C VAL A 217 -7.83 -11.04 -14.27
N ASP A 218 -8.03 -12.09 -15.06
CA ASP A 218 -9.16 -13.00 -14.99
C ASP A 218 -8.75 -14.46 -15.23
N GLY A 219 -9.34 -15.34 -14.45
CA GLY A 219 -9.66 -16.72 -14.82
C GLY A 219 -8.60 -17.81 -14.62
N ASP A 220 -7.32 -17.52 -14.72
CA ASP A 220 -6.26 -18.55 -14.66
C ASP A 220 -5.46 -18.51 -13.35
N LEU A 221 -6.15 -18.30 -12.23
CA LEU A 221 -5.53 -18.61 -10.94
C LEU A 221 -5.40 -20.14 -10.81
N PRO A 222 -4.29 -20.67 -10.29
CA PRO A 222 -4.20 -22.07 -9.94
C PRO A 222 -5.43 -22.49 -9.13
N ALA A 223 -5.92 -23.72 -9.35
CA ALA A 223 -7.15 -24.20 -8.73
C ALA A 223 -7.11 -24.19 -7.18
N ASP A 224 -5.92 -24.06 -6.59
CA ASP A 224 -5.63 -23.97 -5.17
C ASP A 224 -5.41 -22.53 -4.67
N GLU A 225 -5.51 -21.51 -5.55
CA GLU A 225 -5.51 -20.09 -5.14
C GLU A 225 -6.96 -19.59 -5.01
N PRO A 226 -7.33 -19.02 -3.84
CA PRO A 226 -8.64 -18.40 -3.66
C PRO A 226 -8.84 -17.26 -4.67
N ARG A 227 -10.03 -17.15 -5.24
CA ARG A 227 -10.37 -16.10 -6.19
C ARG A 227 -10.34 -14.73 -5.50
N PHE A 228 -10.11 -13.69 -6.26
CA PHE A 228 -10.03 -12.31 -5.72
C PHE A 228 -11.29 -11.91 -4.93
N GLU A 229 -12.46 -12.38 -5.36
CA GLU A 229 -13.75 -12.20 -4.67
C GLU A 229 -13.80 -12.91 -3.32
N GLU A 230 -12.97 -13.93 -3.14
CA GLU A 230 -12.83 -14.73 -1.92
C GLU A 230 -11.66 -14.22 -1.04
N GLN A 231 -10.89 -13.22 -1.51
CA GLN A 231 -9.76 -12.62 -0.83
C GLN A 231 -10.00 -11.13 -0.58
N PRO A 232 -10.83 -10.76 0.40
CA PRO A 232 -11.23 -9.37 0.63
C PRO A 232 -10.08 -8.44 1.02
N PHE A 233 -8.85 -8.95 1.22
CA PHE A 233 -7.72 -8.19 1.76
C PHE A 233 -6.43 -8.31 0.94
N LEU A 234 -6.50 -8.54 -0.37
CA LEU A 234 -5.32 -8.38 -1.24
C LEU A 234 -4.91 -6.90 -1.41
N ILE A 235 -5.07 -6.11 -0.36
CA ILE A 235 -4.67 -4.72 -0.30
C ILE A 235 -3.62 -4.62 0.79
N ALA A 236 -2.37 -4.84 0.45
CA ALA A 236 -1.22 -4.30 1.16
C ALA A 236 0.04 -4.43 0.32
#